data_4c79240be48ec46f6a65df55ac7a2543
#
_entry.id   4c79240be48ec46f6a65df55ac7a2543
#
_cell.length_a   1.000
_cell.length_b   1.000
_cell.length_c   1.000
_cell.angle_alpha   90.00
_cell.angle_beta   90.00
_cell.angle_gamma   90.00
#
_symmetry.space_group_name_H-M   'P 1'
#
loop_
_entity.id
_entity.type
_entity.pdbx_description
1 polymer ?
#
loop_
_entity_poly.entity_id
_entity_poly.type
_entity_poly.pdbx_seq_one_letter_code
_entity_poly.pdbx_strand_id
1 'polypeptide(L)'
;MSRKIYIIIAVVLAAVLSVSTFFIIRNHIDSVKQNEVYDNLAEIVEDEPPKENEGVTFSEDKDYLAEYLELYRQNEDMVGWIKVEDTNINYPVVQSVNEPNFYLKHKFDKTYSAYGCPYVQENCDVQKPSDNIIIYGHHMNDGSMFTGLMKYRNKSFWEGHKTITFDTLTDRHQYEVIAVFKTVVYTDSSDSFKYYEFTDAENAAEFDAYVAKCKELSLYDTGVSAEYGDKLISLSTCEYSRNNGRLVVVAKRVD
;
A
#
# COMPACT_ATOMS: atom_id res chain seq x y z
N MET A 1 -45.22 -26.85 -17.98
CA MET A 1 -44.55 -25.66 -18.57
C MET A 1 -44.44 -25.90 -20.08
N SER A 2 -44.74 -24.90 -20.95
CA SER A 2 -44.70 -25.11 -22.39
C SER A 2 -43.27 -25.19 -22.92
N ARG A 3 -43.05 -25.96 -24.00
CA ARG A 3 -41.72 -26.11 -24.68
C ARG A 3 -41.10 -24.74 -25.02
N LYS A 4 -41.91 -23.73 -25.31
CA LYS A 4 -41.49 -22.36 -25.58
C LYS A 4 -40.84 -21.69 -24.35
N ILE A 5 -41.37 -21.95 -23.13
CA ILE A 5 -40.81 -21.41 -21.90
C ILE A 5 -39.44 -22.01 -21.61
N TYR A 6 -39.23 -23.29 -21.81
CA TYR A 6 -37.93 -23.94 -21.66
C TYR A 6 -36.87 -23.37 -22.63
N ILE A 7 -37.24 -23.10 -23.88
CA ILE A 7 -36.34 -22.49 -24.86
C ILE A 7 -35.99 -21.09 -24.45
N ILE A 8 -36.94 -20.27 -24.01
CA ILE A 8 -36.66 -18.90 -23.53
C ILE A 8 -35.69 -18.93 -22.33
N ILE A 9 -35.95 -19.78 -21.34
CA ILE A 9 -35.08 -19.93 -20.17
C ILE A 9 -33.65 -20.36 -20.61
N ALA A 10 -33.53 -21.32 -21.50
CA ALA A 10 -32.22 -21.75 -21.99
C ALA A 10 -31.44 -20.66 -22.72
N VAL A 11 -32.13 -19.84 -23.54
CA VAL A 11 -31.52 -18.69 -24.22
C VAL A 11 -31.06 -17.63 -23.23
N VAL A 12 -31.89 -17.32 -22.23
CA VAL A 12 -31.53 -16.35 -21.18
C VAL A 12 -30.32 -16.84 -20.37
N LEU A 13 -30.32 -18.12 -19.96
CA LEU A 13 -29.18 -18.70 -19.23
C LEU A 13 -27.90 -18.71 -20.08
N ALA A 14 -27.99 -19.03 -21.37
CA ALA A 14 -26.84 -18.97 -22.27
C ALA A 14 -26.31 -17.54 -22.44
N ALA A 15 -27.19 -16.53 -22.55
CA ALA A 15 -26.80 -15.14 -22.61
C ALA A 15 -26.10 -14.68 -21.32
N VAL A 16 -26.68 -15.02 -20.15
CA VAL A 16 -26.07 -14.70 -18.84
C VAL A 16 -24.70 -15.36 -18.72
N LEU A 17 -24.58 -16.64 -19.10
CA LEU A 17 -23.30 -17.36 -19.06
C LEU A 17 -22.26 -16.68 -19.97
N SER A 18 -22.63 -16.31 -21.21
CA SER A 18 -21.72 -15.66 -22.16
C SER A 18 -21.23 -14.31 -21.63
N VAL A 19 -22.13 -13.48 -21.06
CA VAL A 19 -21.78 -12.21 -20.45
C VAL A 19 -20.86 -12.40 -19.24
N SER A 20 -21.17 -13.34 -18.36
CA SER A 20 -20.34 -13.64 -17.19
C SER A 20 -18.95 -14.12 -17.60
N THR A 21 -18.86 -15.02 -18.59
CA THR A 21 -17.58 -15.51 -19.11
C THR A 21 -16.75 -14.37 -19.72
N PHE A 22 -17.39 -13.46 -20.47
CA PHE A 22 -16.72 -12.29 -21.02
C PHE A 22 -16.11 -11.41 -19.93
N PHE A 23 -16.85 -11.12 -18.85
CA PHE A 23 -16.33 -10.34 -17.73
C PHE A 23 -15.21 -11.05 -16.99
N ILE A 24 -15.29 -12.36 -16.78
CA ILE A 24 -14.22 -13.15 -16.14
C ILE A 24 -12.93 -13.10 -16.98
N ILE A 25 -13.04 -13.32 -18.30
CA ILE A 25 -11.88 -13.26 -19.20
C ILE A 25 -11.29 -11.85 -19.22
N ARG A 26 -12.11 -10.82 -19.32
CA ARG A 26 -11.67 -9.44 -19.30
C ARG A 26 -10.92 -9.12 -18.00
N ASN A 27 -11.51 -9.42 -16.85
CA ASN A 27 -10.88 -9.19 -15.56
C ASN A 27 -9.54 -9.94 -15.43
N HIS A 28 -9.46 -11.17 -15.94
CA HIS A 28 -8.21 -11.94 -15.94
C HIS A 28 -7.14 -11.29 -16.83
N ILE A 29 -7.51 -10.83 -18.02
CA ILE A 29 -6.57 -10.12 -18.91
C ILE A 29 -6.10 -8.81 -18.27
N ASP A 30 -7.00 -8.06 -17.62
CA ASP A 30 -6.66 -6.82 -16.94
C ASP A 30 -5.71 -7.09 -15.75
N SER A 31 -5.94 -8.18 -14.99
CA SER A 31 -5.05 -8.63 -13.90
C SER A 31 -3.64 -8.96 -14.42
N VAL A 32 -3.54 -9.80 -15.46
CA VAL A 32 -2.22 -10.18 -16.02
C VAL A 32 -1.45 -8.96 -16.52
N LYS A 33 -2.10 -8.08 -17.27
CA LYS A 33 -1.46 -6.85 -17.76
C LYS A 33 -1.02 -5.91 -16.63
N GLN A 34 -1.81 -5.86 -15.56
CA GLN A 34 -1.48 -5.02 -14.41
C GLN A 34 -0.25 -5.55 -13.67
N ASN A 35 -0.20 -6.85 -13.41
CA ASN A 35 0.94 -7.50 -12.77
C ASN A 35 2.20 -7.34 -13.64
N GLU A 36 2.12 -7.58 -14.95
CA GLU A 36 3.24 -7.38 -15.88
C GLU A 36 3.82 -5.95 -15.82
N VAL A 37 2.97 -4.92 -15.69
CA VAL A 37 3.44 -3.54 -15.54
C VAL A 37 4.29 -3.39 -14.28
N TYR A 38 3.81 -3.88 -13.13
CA TYR A 38 4.54 -3.72 -11.88
C TYR A 38 5.77 -4.65 -11.77
N ASP A 39 5.70 -5.85 -12.36
CA ASP A 39 6.86 -6.74 -12.47
C ASP A 39 7.96 -6.09 -13.30
N ASN A 40 7.65 -5.46 -14.44
CA ASN A 40 8.62 -4.73 -15.25
C ASN A 40 9.23 -3.52 -14.49
N LEU A 41 8.43 -2.80 -13.67
CA LEU A 41 8.96 -1.72 -12.84
C LEU A 41 9.92 -2.26 -11.75
N ALA A 42 9.60 -3.43 -11.18
CA ALA A 42 10.48 -4.08 -10.20
C ALA A 42 11.78 -4.59 -10.84
N GLU A 43 11.73 -5.13 -12.06
CA GLU A 43 12.92 -5.53 -12.82
C GLU A 43 13.87 -4.35 -13.05
N ILE A 44 13.36 -3.15 -13.39
CA ILE A 44 14.18 -1.95 -13.56
C ILE A 44 14.98 -1.65 -12.27
N VAL A 45 14.32 -1.79 -11.10
CA VAL A 45 14.98 -1.54 -9.81
C VAL A 45 15.99 -2.64 -9.45
N GLU A 46 15.73 -3.90 -9.82
CA GLU A 46 16.60 -5.03 -9.52
C GLU A 46 17.82 -5.14 -10.47
N ASP A 47 17.66 -4.71 -11.74
CA ASP A 47 18.74 -4.75 -12.76
C ASP A 47 19.79 -3.65 -12.57
N GLU A 48 19.50 -2.58 -11.85
CA GLU A 48 20.49 -1.61 -11.39
C GLU A 48 20.96 -1.97 -9.98
N PRO A 49 22.05 -2.75 -9.82
CA PRO A 49 22.60 -3.05 -8.51
C PRO A 49 22.98 -1.74 -7.81
N PRO A 50 22.77 -1.64 -6.48
CA PRO A 50 23.11 -0.47 -5.72
C PRO A 50 24.60 -0.16 -5.93
N LYS A 51 24.89 0.84 -6.75
CA LYS A 51 26.22 1.44 -6.84
C LYS A 51 26.41 2.18 -5.52
N GLU A 52 27.32 1.68 -4.70
CA GLU A 52 27.72 2.40 -3.50
C GLU A 52 28.02 3.84 -3.90
N ASN A 53 27.14 4.78 -3.51
CA ASN A 53 27.34 6.23 -3.52
C ASN A 53 27.55 6.96 -4.88
N GLU A 54 27.06 6.47 -5.99
CA GLU A 54 26.94 7.32 -7.18
C GLU A 54 25.52 7.89 -7.30
N GLY A 55 25.19 8.87 -6.46
CA GLY A 55 24.02 9.73 -6.64
C GLY A 55 24.18 10.56 -7.91
N VAL A 56 23.20 10.52 -8.80
CA VAL A 56 23.17 11.40 -9.99
C VAL A 56 22.42 12.66 -9.61
N THR A 57 23.14 13.78 -9.51
CA THR A 57 22.56 15.09 -9.18
C THR A 57 21.65 15.55 -10.32
N PHE A 58 20.33 15.53 -10.10
CA PHE A 58 19.34 16.16 -10.96
C PHE A 58 18.67 17.28 -10.20
N SER A 59 18.81 18.50 -10.65
CA SER A 59 18.36 19.75 -10.04
C SER A 59 18.87 19.97 -8.61
N GLU A 60 19.75 20.94 -8.50
CA GLU A 60 20.11 21.69 -7.27
C GLU A 60 19.94 20.95 -5.93
N ASP A 61 20.88 20.08 -5.55
CA ASP A 61 21.13 19.57 -4.19
C ASP A 61 20.51 18.22 -3.74
N LYS A 62 20.02 17.31 -4.62
CA LYS A 62 19.57 15.98 -4.17
C LYS A 62 20.26 14.84 -4.89
N ASP A 63 20.92 13.96 -4.13
CA ASP A 63 21.47 12.70 -4.62
C ASP A 63 20.36 11.62 -4.59
N TYR A 64 19.72 11.35 -5.74
CA TYR A 64 18.76 10.24 -5.85
C TYR A 64 19.47 8.90 -5.92
N LEU A 65 18.86 7.85 -5.35
CA LEU A 65 19.31 6.48 -5.54
C LEU A 65 19.18 6.11 -7.04
N ALA A 66 20.25 5.54 -7.62
CA ALA A 66 20.35 5.33 -9.06
C ALA A 66 19.22 4.43 -9.59
N GLU A 67 18.84 3.41 -8.83
CA GLU A 67 17.77 2.45 -9.15
C GLU A 67 16.37 3.07 -9.26
N TYR A 68 16.13 4.23 -8.63
CA TYR A 68 14.82 4.90 -8.67
C TYR A 68 14.75 6.03 -9.69
N LEU A 69 15.89 6.48 -10.20
CA LEU A 69 15.98 7.66 -11.05
C LEU A 69 15.21 7.49 -12.37
N GLU A 70 15.33 6.33 -13.01
CA GLU A 70 14.62 6.04 -14.27
C GLU A 70 13.08 6.04 -14.05
N LEU A 71 12.62 5.49 -12.94
CA LEU A 71 11.20 5.48 -12.57
C LEU A 71 10.69 6.87 -12.21
N TYR A 72 11.48 7.65 -11.47
CA TYR A 72 11.15 9.04 -11.16
C TYR A 72 10.99 9.91 -12.42
N ARG A 73 11.82 9.69 -13.45
CA ARG A 73 11.69 10.38 -14.75
C ARG A 73 10.39 10.00 -15.47
N GLN A 74 9.90 8.77 -15.29
CA GLN A 74 8.63 8.32 -15.87
C GLN A 74 7.43 8.90 -15.12
N ASN A 75 7.57 9.09 -13.79
CA ASN A 75 6.54 9.71 -12.95
C ASN A 75 7.16 10.47 -11.77
N GLU A 76 7.16 11.79 -11.87
CA GLU A 76 7.68 12.70 -10.83
C GLU A 76 6.88 12.70 -9.51
N ASP A 77 5.69 12.07 -9.49
CA ASP A 77 4.92 11.84 -8.26
C ASP A 77 5.48 10.66 -7.43
N MET A 78 6.48 9.93 -7.95
CA MET A 78 7.14 8.87 -7.19
C MET A 78 7.87 9.46 -5.98
N VAL A 79 7.65 8.85 -4.81
CA VAL A 79 8.27 9.28 -3.55
C VAL A 79 9.11 8.18 -2.89
N GLY A 80 9.04 6.94 -3.39
CA GLY A 80 9.81 5.83 -2.86
C GLY A 80 9.39 4.47 -3.39
N TRP A 81 9.87 3.43 -2.71
CA TRP A 81 9.63 2.02 -3.04
C TRP A 81 9.32 1.22 -1.79
N ILE A 82 8.27 0.40 -1.83
CA ILE A 82 7.86 -0.46 -0.70
C ILE A 82 8.07 -1.93 -1.03
N LYS A 83 8.72 -2.67 -0.13
CA LYS A 83 8.91 -4.12 -0.25
C LYS A 83 8.61 -4.83 1.06
N VAL A 84 7.90 -5.96 0.97
CA VAL A 84 7.66 -6.89 2.08
C VAL A 84 8.04 -8.28 1.63
N GLU A 85 9.06 -8.85 2.25
CA GLU A 85 9.59 -10.16 1.89
C GLU A 85 8.53 -11.27 1.99
N ASP A 86 8.66 -12.28 1.12
CA ASP A 86 7.72 -13.40 1.00
C ASP A 86 6.26 -12.98 0.73
N THR A 87 6.08 -11.77 0.18
CA THR A 87 4.78 -11.30 -0.35
C THR A 87 4.97 -10.78 -1.78
N ASN A 88 3.87 -10.44 -2.41
CA ASN A 88 3.87 -9.74 -3.70
C ASN A 88 4.02 -8.22 -3.56
N ILE A 89 4.25 -7.69 -2.34
CA ILE A 89 4.44 -6.26 -2.14
C ILE A 89 5.88 -5.91 -2.51
N ASN A 90 6.04 -5.38 -3.72
CA ASN A 90 7.28 -4.89 -4.31
C ASN A 90 6.90 -3.83 -5.36
N TYR A 91 6.63 -2.61 -4.90
CA TYR A 91 5.95 -1.58 -5.69
C TYR A 91 6.53 -0.19 -5.52
N PRO A 92 6.51 0.65 -6.58
CA PRO A 92 6.69 2.09 -6.41
C PRO A 92 5.60 2.66 -5.51
N VAL A 93 5.97 3.68 -4.75
CA VAL A 93 5.04 4.48 -3.95
C VAL A 93 5.02 5.89 -4.50
N VAL A 94 3.82 6.40 -4.72
CA VAL A 94 3.58 7.73 -5.31
C VAL A 94 2.85 8.64 -4.34
N GLN A 95 2.85 9.94 -4.59
CA GLN A 95 2.06 10.90 -3.82
C GLN A 95 1.49 12.00 -4.72
N SER A 96 0.19 12.23 -4.63
CA SER A 96 -0.47 13.36 -5.29
C SER A 96 -1.05 14.29 -4.22
N VAL A 97 -0.31 15.37 -3.90
CA VAL A 97 -0.71 16.33 -2.86
C VAL A 97 -1.93 17.15 -3.28
N ASN A 98 -1.99 17.52 -4.58
CA ASN A 98 -3.03 18.41 -5.09
C ASN A 98 -4.34 17.68 -5.46
N GLU A 99 -4.27 16.39 -5.70
CA GLU A 99 -5.42 15.53 -6.04
C GLU A 99 -5.47 14.33 -5.10
N PRO A 100 -6.03 14.48 -3.88
CA PRO A 100 -6.15 13.39 -2.92
C PRO A 100 -6.81 12.16 -3.53
N ASN A 101 -6.26 10.97 -3.23
CA ASN A 101 -6.74 9.69 -3.76
C ASN A 101 -6.66 9.52 -5.30
N PHE A 102 -5.93 10.35 -6.04
CA PHE A 102 -5.74 10.18 -7.48
C PHE A 102 -5.30 8.74 -7.80
N TYR A 103 -4.27 8.25 -7.13
CA TYR A 103 -3.70 6.93 -7.33
C TYR A 103 -4.55 5.76 -6.78
N LEU A 104 -5.67 6.04 -6.15
CA LEU A 104 -6.67 5.01 -5.83
C LEU A 104 -7.19 4.32 -7.09
N LYS A 105 -7.23 5.04 -8.23
CA LYS A 105 -7.74 4.55 -9.52
C LYS A 105 -6.82 4.85 -10.70
N HIS A 106 -5.55 5.14 -10.45
CA HIS A 106 -4.56 5.37 -11.50
C HIS A 106 -3.29 4.57 -11.19
N LYS A 107 -2.73 3.95 -12.23
CA LYS A 107 -1.45 3.25 -12.18
C LYS A 107 -0.29 4.22 -12.04
N PHE A 108 0.91 3.66 -11.95
CA PHE A 108 2.15 4.43 -11.95
C PHE A 108 2.28 5.36 -13.16
N ASP A 109 1.85 4.93 -14.35
CA ASP A 109 1.85 5.72 -15.59
C ASP A 109 0.68 6.74 -15.69
N LYS A 110 -0.04 6.97 -14.60
CA LYS A 110 -1.20 7.86 -14.49
C LYS A 110 -2.42 7.44 -15.34
N THR A 111 -2.39 6.27 -15.97
CA THR A 111 -3.58 5.74 -16.67
C THR A 111 -4.57 5.11 -15.67
N TYR A 112 -5.86 5.18 -16.01
CA TYR A 112 -6.92 4.61 -15.17
C TYR A 112 -6.75 3.10 -14.97
N SER A 113 -6.87 2.67 -13.72
CA SER A 113 -6.92 1.24 -13.34
C SER A 113 -7.66 1.07 -12.02
N ALA A 114 -8.46 0.02 -11.91
CA ALA A 114 -9.09 -0.36 -10.65
C ALA A 114 -8.07 -0.87 -9.59
N TYR A 115 -6.85 -1.18 -10.01
CA TYR A 115 -5.75 -1.62 -9.14
C TYR A 115 -5.05 -0.46 -8.45
N GLY A 116 -5.08 0.73 -9.05
CA GLY A 116 -4.36 1.88 -8.55
C GLY A 116 -2.84 1.69 -8.49
N CYS A 117 -2.18 2.50 -7.69
CA CYS A 117 -0.78 2.39 -7.29
C CYS A 117 -0.70 2.62 -5.77
N PRO A 118 0.19 1.97 -5.01
CA PRO A 118 0.43 2.35 -3.62
C PRO A 118 0.79 3.83 -3.50
N TYR A 119 0.12 4.54 -2.59
CA TYR A 119 0.29 5.98 -2.48
C TYR A 119 0.31 6.49 -1.05
N VAL A 120 1.09 7.53 -0.82
CA VAL A 120 1.18 8.25 0.44
C VAL A 120 0.00 9.22 0.57
N GLN A 121 -0.55 9.32 1.78
CA GLN A 121 -1.59 10.29 2.10
C GLN A 121 -1.10 11.73 1.84
N GLU A 122 -1.98 12.59 1.35
CA GLU A 122 -1.64 13.92 0.84
C GLU A 122 -1.02 14.87 1.86
N ASN A 123 -1.33 14.70 3.15
CA ASN A 123 -0.81 15.55 4.24
C ASN A 123 0.44 14.98 4.94
N CYS A 124 0.99 13.85 4.44
CA CYS A 124 2.29 13.36 4.91
C CYS A 124 3.42 14.00 4.10
N ASP A 125 4.54 14.31 4.76
CA ASP A 125 5.78 14.70 4.10
C ASP A 125 6.76 13.52 4.12
N VAL A 126 7.25 13.10 2.95
CA VAL A 126 8.23 12.01 2.83
C VAL A 126 9.66 12.54 2.86
N GLN A 127 9.89 13.79 2.45
CA GLN A 127 11.24 14.39 2.38
C GLN A 127 11.71 14.91 3.74
N LYS A 128 10.80 15.54 4.49
CA LYS A 128 10.98 15.88 5.92
C LYS A 128 10.02 15.00 6.68
N PRO A 129 10.41 13.72 6.90
CA PRO A 129 9.43 12.69 7.21
C PRO A 129 8.54 13.06 8.38
N SER A 130 7.24 13.09 8.10
CA SER A 130 6.20 13.15 9.13
C SER A 130 6.45 12.09 10.20
N ASP A 131 5.91 12.24 11.39
CA ASP A 131 6.05 11.24 12.45
C ASP A 131 5.41 9.91 12.07
N ASN A 132 4.39 9.93 11.19
CA ASN A 132 3.76 8.74 10.63
C ASN A 132 3.42 8.96 9.15
N ILE A 133 4.10 8.26 8.25
CA ILE A 133 3.78 8.24 6.83
C ILE A 133 2.73 7.15 6.58
N ILE A 134 1.55 7.54 6.08
CA ILE A 134 0.46 6.61 5.80
C ILE A 134 0.46 6.24 4.33
N ILE A 135 0.59 4.94 4.03
CA ILE A 135 0.64 4.41 2.68
C ILE A 135 -0.58 3.52 2.44
N TYR A 136 -1.35 3.85 1.44
CA TYR A 136 -2.53 3.09 1.02
C TYR A 136 -2.23 2.20 -0.16
N GLY A 137 -2.85 1.02 -0.19
CA GLY A 137 -2.82 0.11 -1.33
C GLY A 137 -4.06 -0.79 -1.34
N HIS A 138 -4.52 -1.17 -2.53
CA HIS A 138 -5.69 -2.02 -2.68
C HIS A 138 -5.46 -3.44 -2.15
N HIS A 139 -6.54 -4.07 -1.68
CA HIS A 139 -6.64 -5.51 -1.50
C HIS A 139 -7.38 -6.10 -2.72
N MET A 140 -6.62 -6.73 -3.61
CA MET A 140 -7.16 -7.27 -4.85
C MET A 140 -7.45 -8.77 -4.73
N ASN A 141 -8.49 -9.24 -5.45
CA ASN A 141 -8.90 -10.65 -5.40
C ASN A 141 -7.88 -11.61 -6.03
N ASP A 142 -7.03 -11.12 -6.92
CA ASP A 142 -5.96 -11.88 -7.56
C ASP A 142 -4.69 -11.98 -6.70
N GLY A 143 -4.70 -11.39 -5.51
CA GLY A 143 -3.57 -11.40 -4.59
C GLY A 143 -2.56 -10.28 -4.78
N SER A 144 -2.72 -9.41 -5.78
CA SER A 144 -1.82 -8.29 -6.05
C SER A 144 -2.01 -7.10 -5.09
N MET A 145 -1.25 -6.05 -5.29
CA MET A 145 -1.21 -4.82 -4.47
C MET A 145 -0.94 -5.15 -2.99
N PHE A 146 -1.63 -4.52 -2.06
CA PHE A 146 -1.43 -4.71 -0.62
C PHE A 146 -2.17 -5.93 -0.04
N THR A 147 -2.64 -6.85 -0.89
CA THR A 147 -3.23 -8.12 -0.43
C THR A 147 -2.25 -8.91 0.44
N GLY A 148 -0.95 -8.85 0.15
CA GLY A 148 0.12 -9.48 0.94
C GLY A 148 0.12 -9.09 2.42
N LEU A 149 -0.35 -7.87 2.79
CA LEU A 149 -0.48 -7.44 4.19
C LEU A 149 -1.41 -8.35 5.01
N MET A 150 -2.36 -9.03 4.36
CA MET A 150 -3.29 -9.93 5.04
C MET A 150 -2.57 -11.11 5.71
N LYS A 151 -1.34 -11.44 5.32
CA LYS A 151 -0.51 -12.45 5.96
C LYS A 151 -0.15 -12.07 7.39
N TYR A 152 0.01 -10.76 7.67
CA TYR A 152 0.29 -10.24 9.02
C TYR A 152 -0.85 -10.44 10.03
N ARG A 153 -2.04 -10.89 9.62
CA ARG A 153 -3.07 -11.33 10.59
C ARG A 153 -2.62 -12.54 11.42
N ASN A 154 -1.64 -13.28 10.93
CA ASN A 154 -1.07 -14.44 11.60
C ASN A 154 0.25 -14.06 12.27
N LYS A 155 0.33 -14.23 13.59
CA LYS A 155 1.55 -13.96 14.35
C LYS A 155 2.77 -14.74 13.81
N SER A 156 2.57 -15.99 13.37
CA SER A 156 3.63 -16.81 12.79
C SER A 156 4.25 -16.23 11.51
N PHE A 157 3.46 -15.51 10.70
CA PHE A 157 4.02 -14.79 9.56
C PHE A 157 4.89 -13.61 10.02
N TRP A 158 4.37 -12.79 10.94
CA TRP A 158 5.11 -11.67 11.51
C TRP A 158 6.42 -12.13 12.17
N GLU A 159 6.46 -13.26 12.90
CA GLU A 159 7.66 -13.77 13.55
C GLU A 159 8.83 -13.99 12.57
N GLY A 160 8.54 -14.34 11.33
CA GLY A 160 9.53 -14.47 10.25
C GLY A 160 9.74 -13.19 9.43
N HIS A 161 8.84 -12.18 9.53
CA HIS A 161 8.80 -10.99 8.68
C HIS A 161 8.60 -9.73 9.53
N LYS A 162 9.52 -9.49 10.45
CA LYS A 162 9.42 -8.39 11.42
C LYS A 162 9.64 -7.03 10.79
N THR A 163 10.36 -6.97 9.67
CA THR A 163 10.75 -5.73 9.01
C THR A 163 10.07 -5.57 7.66
N ILE A 164 9.87 -4.30 7.30
CA ILE A 164 9.36 -3.82 6.02
C ILE A 164 10.38 -2.84 5.48
N THR A 165 10.70 -2.93 4.19
CA THR A 165 11.54 -1.94 3.51
C THR A 165 10.64 -0.86 2.91
N PHE A 166 10.90 0.40 3.23
CA PHE A 166 10.35 1.53 2.52
C PHE A 166 11.46 2.54 2.24
N ASP A 167 11.99 2.49 1.03
CA ASP A 167 13.01 3.40 0.57
C ASP A 167 12.35 4.69 0.06
N THR A 168 12.94 5.82 0.41
CA THR A 168 12.66 7.09 -0.25
C THR A 168 13.45 7.16 -1.56
N LEU A 169 13.33 8.23 -2.32
CA LEU A 169 14.15 8.40 -3.53
C LEU A 169 15.64 8.61 -3.22
N THR A 170 15.99 8.96 -1.97
CA THR A 170 17.35 9.33 -1.55
C THR A 170 17.95 8.38 -0.52
N ASP A 171 17.12 7.69 0.25
CA ASP A 171 17.58 6.92 1.41
C ASP A 171 16.88 5.57 1.50
N ARG A 172 17.62 4.54 1.91
CA ARG A 172 17.08 3.22 2.21
C ARG A 172 16.70 3.11 3.66
N HIS A 173 15.50 2.58 3.92
CA HIS A 173 14.99 2.48 5.27
C HIS A 173 14.37 1.12 5.57
N GLN A 174 14.66 0.64 6.79
CA GLN A 174 14.03 -0.53 7.39
C GLN A 174 13.06 -0.11 8.50
N TYR A 175 11.89 -0.73 8.52
CA TYR A 175 10.86 -0.46 9.51
C TYR A 175 10.47 -1.74 10.24
N GLU A 176 10.56 -1.76 11.57
CA GLU A 176 10.16 -2.90 12.40
C GLU A 176 8.69 -2.78 12.80
N VAL A 177 7.90 -3.83 12.55
CA VAL A 177 6.46 -3.87 12.81
C VAL A 177 6.20 -3.80 14.31
N ILE A 178 5.48 -2.78 14.77
CA ILE A 178 5.10 -2.56 16.17
C ILE A 178 3.65 -2.96 16.47
N ALA A 179 2.74 -2.88 15.49
CA ALA A 179 1.33 -3.23 15.67
C ALA A 179 0.67 -3.66 14.37
N VAL A 180 -0.27 -4.61 14.45
CA VAL A 180 -1.13 -5.03 13.34
C VAL A 180 -2.56 -5.09 13.84
N PHE A 181 -3.47 -4.31 13.26
CA PHE A 181 -4.85 -4.27 13.75
C PHE A 181 -5.88 -4.11 12.64
N LYS A 182 -7.11 -4.50 12.96
CA LYS A 182 -8.28 -4.25 12.11
C LYS A 182 -9.07 -3.07 12.66
N THR A 183 -9.49 -2.20 11.76
CA THR A 183 -10.32 -1.04 12.07
C THR A 183 -11.31 -0.78 10.94
N VAL A 184 -12.05 0.31 11.02
CA VAL A 184 -12.92 0.81 9.95
C VAL A 184 -12.60 2.27 9.67
N VAL A 185 -12.87 2.72 8.46
CA VAL A 185 -12.88 4.16 8.15
C VAL A 185 -14.22 4.72 8.63
N TYR A 186 -14.16 5.61 9.60
CA TYR A 186 -15.32 6.30 10.14
C TYR A 186 -15.68 7.50 9.27
N THR A 187 -16.94 7.63 8.92
CA THR A 187 -17.46 8.74 8.09
C THR A 187 -18.13 9.84 8.93
N ASP A 188 -18.19 9.63 10.23
CA ASP A 188 -18.82 10.52 11.20
C ASP A 188 -17.79 11.18 12.13
N SER A 189 -18.25 12.15 12.91
CA SER A 189 -17.47 12.84 13.94
C SER A 189 -17.38 12.05 15.26
N SER A 190 -17.41 10.71 15.20
CA SER A 190 -17.29 9.88 16.40
C SER A 190 -15.90 10.01 17.04
N ASP A 191 -15.82 9.85 18.35
CA ASP A 191 -14.55 9.78 19.12
C ASP A 191 -13.77 8.47 18.87
N SER A 192 -14.07 7.76 17.79
CA SER A 192 -13.41 6.53 17.40
C SER A 192 -11.99 6.80 16.93
N PHE A 193 -11.09 5.85 17.20
CA PHE A 193 -9.70 5.96 16.79
C PHE A 193 -9.56 5.96 15.26
N LYS A 194 -9.13 7.09 14.72
CA LYS A 194 -8.89 7.33 13.30
C LYS A 194 -7.40 7.39 13.03
N TYR A 195 -6.76 6.24 12.84
CA TYR A 195 -5.31 6.13 12.62
C TYR A 195 -4.80 7.03 11.48
N TYR A 196 -5.67 7.35 10.52
CA TYR A 196 -5.36 8.15 9.34
C TYR A 196 -5.37 9.67 9.58
N GLU A 197 -5.77 10.13 10.77
CA GLU A 197 -5.69 11.54 11.17
C GLU A 197 -4.36 11.88 11.86
N PHE A 198 -3.57 10.85 12.27
CA PHE A 198 -2.28 11.04 12.92
C PHE A 198 -1.14 10.98 11.90
N THR A 199 -0.57 12.12 11.56
CA THR A 199 0.62 12.25 10.72
C THR A 199 1.79 12.83 11.48
N ASP A 200 1.57 13.88 12.29
CA ASP A 200 2.58 14.55 13.10
C ASP A 200 2.03 14.82 14.49
N ALA A 201 2.85 14.61 15.50
CA ALA A 201 2.50 14.84 16.89
C ALA A 201 2.92 16.24 17.32
N GLU A 202 2.04 16.95 18.03
CA GLU A 202 2.40 18.23 18.63
C GLU A 202 3.38 18.07 19.80
N ASN A 203 3.37 16.90 20.46
CA ASN A 203 4.21 16.58 21.61
C ASN A 203 4.30 15.08 21.88
N ALA A 204 5.20 14.70 22.82
CA ALA A 204 5.42 13.29 23.16
C ALA A 204 4.15 12.58 23.65
N ALA A 205 3.28 13.26 24.41
CA ALA A 205 2.07 12.63 24.96
C ALA A 205 1.09 12.21 23.85
N GLU A 206 0.99 12.98 22.78
CA GLU A 206 0.16 12.66 21.62
C GLU A 206 0.73 11.48 20.83
N PHE A 207 2.05 11.48 20.57
CA PHE A 207 2.73 10.37 19.93
C PHE A 207 2.58 9.07 20.73
N ASP A 208 2.84 9.12 22.04
CA ASP A 208 2.74 7.96 22.92
C ASP A 208 1.29 7.44 22.99
N ALA A 209 0.29 8.33 22.99
CA ALA A 209 -1.12 7.94 22.96
C ALA A 209 -1.49 7.22 21.66
N TYR A 210 -0.99 7.68 20.51
CA TYR A 210 -1.18 7.02 19.22
C TYR A 210 -0.56 5.62 19.22
N VAL A 211 0.71 5.50 19.63
CA VAL A 211 1.42 4.22 19.69
C VAL A 211 0.73 3.25 20.65
N ALA A 212 0.36 3.73 21.85
CA ALA A 212 -0.36 2.93 22.85
C ALA A 212 -1.69 2.41 22.28
N LYS A 213 -2.44 3.25 21.53
CA LYS A 213 -3.70 2.84 20.93
C LYS A 213 -3.52 1.83 19.81
N CYS A 214 -2.51 1.98 18.97
CA CYS A 214 -2.16 0.98 17.96
C CYS A 214 -1.84 -0.38 18.60
N LYS A 215 -1.08 -0.39 19.70
CA LYS A 215 -0.72 -1.61 20.44
C LYS A 215 -1.93 -2.23 21.15
N GLU A 216 -2.81 -1.43 21.74
CA GLU A 216 -4.08 -1.90 22.36
C GLU A 216 -4.96 -2.65 21.33
N LEU A 217 -5.04 -2.12 20.11
CA LEU A 217 -5.86 -2.70 19.04
C LEU A 217 -5.18 -3.87 18.33
N SER A 218 -3.88 -4.08 18.55
CA SER A 218 -3.09 -5.06 17.82
C SER A 218 -3.61 -6.48 18.02
N LEU A 219 -3.62 -7.27 16.94
CA LEU A 219 -4.05 -8.67 16.94
C LEU A 219 -3.16 -9.56 17.81
N TYR A 220 -1.92 -9.13 18.06
CA TYR A 220 -0.93 -9.80 18.90
C TYR A 220 0.10 -8.79 19.40
N ASP A 221 0.74 -9.12 20.50
CA ASP A 221 1.87 -8.35 21.00
C ASP A 221 3.13 -8.68 20.20
N THR A 222 3.79 -7.65 19.64
CA THR A 222 5.06 -7.73 18.93
C THR A 222 6.26 -7.62 19.88
N GLY A 223 6.06 -7.15 21.11
CA GLY A 223 7.14 -6.83 22.05
C GLY A 223 7.93 -5.56 21.66
N VAL A 224 7.59 -4.92 20.54
CA VAL A 224 8.26 -3.71 20.04
C VAL A 224 7.38 -2.48 20.31
N SER A 225 7.99 -1.33 20.56
CA SER A 225 7.31 -0.04 20.73
C SER A 225 8.10 1.07 20.05
N ALA A 226 7.49 2.23 19.93
CA ALA A 226 8.10 3.44 19.41
C ALA A 226 8.04 4.54 20.48
N GLU A 227 8.98 5.48 20.43
CA GLU A 227 9.08 6.65 21.30
C GLU A 227 8.97 7.95 20.47
N TYR A 228 8.58 9.03 21.09
CA TYR A 228 8.50 10.33 20.41
C TYR A 228 9.85 10.72 19.80
N GLY A 229 9.83 11.02 18.49
CA GLY A 229 11.03 11.23 17.67
C GLY A 229 11.35 10.06 16.73
N ASP A 230 10.83 8.84 17.02
CA ASP A 230 10.84 7.76 16.04
C ASP A 230 9.96 8.11 14.82
N LYS A 231 10.30 7.58 13.65
CA LYS A 231 9.50 7.73 12.44
C LYS A 231 8.74 6.44 12.16
N LEU A 232 7.44 6.59 11.88
CA LEU A 232 6.53 5.49 11.63
C LEU A 232 6.11 5.45 10.16
N ILE A 233 5.77 4.23 9.71
CA ILE A 233 4.91 4.02 8.54
C ILE A 233 3.66 3.26 8.97
N SER A 234 2.53 3.60 8.37
CA SER A 234 1.26 2.88 8.51
C SER A 234 0.79 2.38 7.15
N LEU A 235 0.93 1.07 6.90
CA LEU A 235 0.45 0.45 5.66
C LEU A 235 -1.01 0.06 5.83
N SER A 236 -1.89 0.56 4.96
CA SER A 236 -3.33 0.37 5.06
C SER A 236 -3.92 -0.26 3.81
N THR A 237 -4.72 -1.31 3.99
CA THR A 237 -5.48 -1.95 2.92
C THR A 237 -6.91 -2.28 3.34
N CYS A 238 -7.78 -2.55 2.36
CA CYS A 238 -9.16 -2.96 2.64
C CYS A 238 -9.21 -4.33 3.32
N GLU A 239 -10.07 -4.45 4.32
CA GLU A 239 -10.39 -5.70 5.01
C GLU A 239 -11.90 -5.92 4.98
N TYR A 240 -12.36 -7.04 4.42
CA TYR A 240 -13.75 -7.21 4.01
C TYR A 240 -14.65 -7.88 5.08
N SER A 241 -14.16 -8.09 6.30
CA SER A 241 -15.01 -8.63 7.38
C SER A 241 -16.03 -7.61 7.91
N ARG A 242 -15.84 -6.31 7.58
CA ARG A 242 -16.75 -5.20 7.96
C ARG A 242 -16.87 -4.20 6.81
N ASN A 243 -17.97 -3.46 6.78
CA ASN A 243 -18.10 -2.31 5.89
C ASN A 243 -17.02 -1.27 6.21
N ASN A 244 -16.34 -0.74 5.18
CA ASN A 244 -15.22 0.18 5.31
C ASN A 244 -14.06 -0.36 6.17
N GLY A 245 -13.94 -1.70 6.31
CA GLY A 245 -12.90 -2.35 7.07
C GLY A 245 -11.51 -2.10 6.51
N ARG A 246 -10.54 -1.98 7.41
CA ARG A 246 -9.11 -1.85 7.09
C ARG A 246 -8.30 -2.81 7.93
N LEU A 247 -7.24 -3.34 7.30
CA LEU A 247 -6.09 -3.89 8.01
C LEU A 247 -4.99 -2.84 7.97
N VAL A 248 -4.42 -2.55 9.13
CA VAL A 248 -3.33 -1.60 9.28
C VAL A 248 -2.13 -2.31 9.89
N VAL A 249 -0.96 -2.13 9.28
CA VAL A 249 0.35 -2.57 9.79
C VAL A 249 1.14 -1.31 10.09
N VAL A 250 1.47 -1.08 11.36
CA VAL A 250 2.28 0.05 11.81
C VAL A 250 3.68 -0.44 12.12
N ALA A 251 4.68 0.24 11.58
CA ALA A 251 6.08 -0.10 11.78
C ALA A 251 6.90 1.16 12.06
N LYS A 252 7.97 1.04 12.88
CA LYS A 252 8.89 2.12 13.19
C LYS A 252 10.21 1.96 12.45
N ARG A 253 10.81 3.06 12.02
CA ARG A 253 12.13 3.08 11.41
C ARG A 253 13.19 2.62 12.42
N VAL A 254 14.17 1.81 11.95
CA VAL A 254 15.21 1.20 12.80
C VAL A 254 16.64 1.46 12.33
N ASP A 255 16.81 2.28 11.29
CA ASP A 255 18.09 2.75 10.72
C ASP A 255 18.32 4.25 10.93
#